data_d8a459b6d8f6c905a20c107a83b3d3b2
#
_entry.id   d8a459b6d8f6c905a20c107a83b3d3b2
#
_cell.length_a   1.000
_cell.length_b   1.000
_cell.length_c   1.000
_cell.angle_alpha   90.00
_cell.angle_beta   90.00
_cell.angle_gamma   90.00
#
_symmetry.space_group_name_H-M   'P 1'
#
loop_
_entity.id
_entity.type
_entity.pdbx_description
1 polymer ?
#
loop_
_entity_poly.entity_id
_entity_poly.type
_entity_poly.pdbx_seq_one_letter_code
_entity_poly.pdbx_strand_id
1 'polypeptide(L)'
;MQKQDDHTTAVPVPSPLGNVPATRGRSALAVVLSLCLVALFAASMPFARTPTAHTELLLPAYAAAIFLLELITAALLFSLYSVQRSRALLFLGSGYLFSALLVPAWVLSFPGVFSAFGIDLGLQATAAIAAARRLGFPLFVLAYALAPRRAPARESARLGIGGAVLATSAGAGLILALVFSNRDALPPFMLDARQVSVLWSFVPPLAVGLYLAGIALLLTRHRSQLDIWICLVLFSLIIELLLISYLGGATRLSVGWWAGRLYGLVAASIVLLVLLSESTLVYARLARTIATERRTRQNRLTAMEALSASIAHEINQPLASMTTNADAALRWLAKSEPRLDKANDALSRIVADGHRASAIVAGIRSMFTTGSQERAELDLAALVTGAVRAAHAEAVHEFIDIDTDVDKSLPCVIGNAVQLNHVLRNLLENAIDAVRGTGQWPRRIVVRAHRDASGDVHVRVEDNGPGISDAVAERLFDPFVSTKPGGMGMGLMFCRTVIEAHGGRIGAGANHPHGAIFHFSLPAAILPAVEERERAR
;
A
#
# COMPACT_ATOMS: atom_id res chain seq x y z
N MET A 1 0.73 5.31 35.63
CA MET A 1 1.28 5.93 34.42
C MET A 1 1.49 4.81 33.41
N GLN A 2 0.40 4.42 32.72
CA GLN A 2 0.30 3.27 31.82
C GLN A 2 0.61 3.73 30.40
N LYS A 3 1.61 3.11 29.78
CA LYS A 3 1.95 3.26 28.37
C LYS A 3 0.85 2.59 27.54
N GLN A 4 0.09 3.38 26.85
CA GLN A 4 -0.83 2.97 25.79
C GLN A 4 0.00 2.61 24.55
N ASP A 5 0.17 1.33 24.28
CA ASP A 5 0.72 0.84 23.01
C ASP A 5 -0.40 0.88 21.96
N ASP A 6 -0.33 1.89 21.13
CA ASP A 6 -1.21 2.16 20.00
C ASP A 6 -0.84 1.20 18.84
N HIS A 7 -1.41 0.00 18.85
CA HIS A 7 -1.36 -0.93 17.70
C HIS A 7 -2.41 -0.54 16.64
N THR A 8 -2.26 0.64 16.06
CA THR A 8 -2.86 0.91 14.75
C THR A 8 -2.22 -0.02 13.73
N THR A 9 -3.00 -0.88 13.11
CA THR A 9 -2.63 -1.67 11.93
C THR A 9 -2.18 -0.73 10.82
N ALA A 10 -0.89 -0.41 10.84
CA ALA A 10 -0.26 0.40 9.83
C ALA A 10 -0.35 -0.35 8.49
N VAL A 11 -1.14 0.17 7.57
CA VAL A 11 -1.07 -0.19 6.15
C VAL A 11 0.41 -0.19 5.78
N PRO A 12 0.98 -1.27 5.22
CA PRO A 12 2.40 -1.33 4.91
C PRO A 12 2.73 -0.18 3.96
N VAL A 13 3.37 0.85 4.50
CA VAL A 13 3.90 1.96 3.71
C VAL A 13 4.87 1.34 2.71
N PRO A 14 4.66 1.52 1.40
CA PRO A 14 5.53 0.93 0.39
C PRO A 14 6.97 1.32 0.70
N SER A 15 7.84 0.32 0.82
CA SER A 15 9.24 0.50 1.17
C SER A 15 9.89 1.49 0.19
N PRO A 16 10.54 2.55 0.69
CA PRO A 16 11.04 3.65 -0.12
C PRO A 16 12.16 3.20 -1.07
N LEU A 17 12.24 3.80 -2.26
CA LEU A 17 13.17 3.51 -3.37
C LEU A 17 14.62 3.18 -2.96
N GLY A 18 15.12 3.84 -1.94
CA GLY A 18 16.48 3.62 -1.41
C GLY A 18 16.68 2.26 -0.71
N ASN A 19 15.59 1.53 -0.40
CA ASN A 19 15.62 0.26 0.32
C ASN A 19 14.92 -0.89 -0.44
N VAL A 20 14.33 -0.62 -1.62
CA VAL A 20 13.72 -1.67 -2.44
C VAL A 20 14.83 -2.48 -3.10
N PRO A 21 14.91 -3.80 -2.88
CA PRO A 21 15.87 -4.65 -3.58
C PRO A 21 15.61 -4.60 -5.09
N ALA A 22 16.67 -4.66 -5.85
CA ALA A 22 16.62 -4.65 -7.30
C ALA A 22 15.80 -5.83 -7.83
N THR A 23 14.77 -5.57 -8.61
CA THR A 23 14.02 -6.62 -9.30
C THR A 23 14.81 -7.14 -10.50
N ARG A 24 14.71 -8.45 -10.80
CA ARG A 24 15.40 -9.08 -11.95
C ARG A 24 15.11 -8.35 -13.28
N GLY A 25 13.87 -7.91 -13.51
CA GLY A 25 13.49 -7.20 -14.74
C GLY A 25 14.19 -5.84 -14.90
N ARG A 26 14.35 -5.08 -13.82
CA ARG A 26 15.02 -3.76 -13.86
C ARG A 26 16.54 -3.90 -13.97
N SER A 27 17.13 -4.92 -13.36
CA SER A 27 18.53 -5.25 -13.56
C SER A 27 18.81 -5.65 -15.01
N ALA A 28 17.93 -6.45 -15.62
CA ALA A 28 18.01 -6.81 -17.02
C ALA A 28 17.92 -5.58 -17.95
N LEU A 29 17.01 -4.65 -17.66
CA LEU A 29 16.90 -3.39 -18.41
C LEU A 29 18.17 -2.55 -18.33
N ALA A 30 18.79 -2.43 -17.16
CA ALA A 30 20.05 -1.72 -16.99
C ALA A 30 21.18 -2.37 -17.80
N VAL A 31 21.24 -3.70 -17.84
CA VAL A 31 22.21 -4.45 -18.67
C VAL A 31 21.95 -4.19 -20.16
N VAL A 32 20.70 -4.26 -20.61
CA VAL A 32 20.35 -3.98 -22.02
C VAL A 32 20.75 -2.56 -22.39
N LEU A 33 20.44 -1.57 -21.55
CA LEU A 33 20.84 -0.18 -21.79
C LEU A 33 22.37 -0.02 -21.82
N SER A 34 23.11 -0.71 -20.94
CA SER A 34 24.57 -0.71 -20.95
C SER A 34 25.12 -1.29 -22.27
N LEU A 35 24.55 -2.38 -22.76
CA LEU A 35 24.92 -2.97 -24.05
C LEU A 35 24.61 -2.04 -25.22
N CYS A 36 23.46 -1.36 -25.21
CA CYS A 36 23.12 -0.33 -26.22
C CYS A 36 24.13 0.82 -26.19
N LEU A 37 24.53 1.29 -25.01
CA LEU A 37 25.54 2.34 -24.89
C LEU A 37 26.90 1.86 -25.46
N VAL A 38 27.31 0.64 -25.17
CA VAL A 38 28.54 0.06 -25.75
C VAL A 38 28.46 -0.06 -27.28
N ALA A 39 27.33 -0.53 -27.81
CA ALA A 39 27.13 -0.62 -29.25
C ALA A 39 27.22 0.75 -29.94
N LEU A 40 26.57 1.77 -29.35
CA LEU A 40 26.62 3.15 -29.86
C LEU A 40 28.04 3.73 -29.75
N PHE A 41 28.77 3.40 -28.65
CA PHE A 41 30.17 3.77 -28.50
C PHE A 41 31.03 3.18 -29.61
N ALA A 42 30.92 1.88 -29.88
CA ALA A 42 31.65 1.21 -30.95
C ALA A 42 31.32 1.81 -32.32
N ALA A 43 30.06 2.13 -32.59
CA ALA A 43 29.62 2.77 -33.83
C ALA A 43 30.19 4.20 -34.00
N SER A 44 30.36 4.96 -32.93
CA SER A 44 30.89 6.33 -32.98
C SER A 44 32.41 6.39 -33.08
N MET A 45 33.10 5.31 -32.71
CA MET A 45 34.58 5.23 -32.61
C MET A 45 35.33 5.57 -33.92
N PRO A 46 34.93 5.05 -35.11
CA PRO A 46 35.62 5.34 -36.37
C PRO A 46 35.58 6.82 -36.75
N PHE A 47 34.53 7.52 -36.35
CA PHE A 47 34.26 8.93 -36.72
C PHE A 47 34.71 9.92 -35.62
N ALA A 48 35.21 9.44 -34.50
CA ALA A 48 35.46 10.25 -33.31
C ALA A 48 36.42 11.44 -33.57
N ARG A 49 37.39 11.30 -34.44
CA ARG A 49 38.36 12.35 -34.76
C ARG A 49 37.95 13.33 -35.84
N THR A 50 36.81 13.10 -36.50
CA THR A 50 36.31 13.98 -37.55
C THR A 50 35.95 15.35 -36.98
N PRO A 51 36.55 16.45 -37.44
CA PRO A 51 36.22 17.79 -36.98
C PRO A 51 34.83 18.20 -37.45
N THR A 52 34.11 18.96 -36.63
CA THR A 52 32.83 19.58 -37.00
C THR A 52 33.00 21.09 -37.11
N ALA A 53 32.30 21.72 -38.10
CA ALA A 53 32.36 23.16 -38.31
C ALA A 53 31.08 23.82 -37.70
N HIS A 54 31.27 24.99 -37.11
CA HIS A 54 30.19 25.85 -36.58
C HIS A 54 29.21 25.20 -35.60
N THR A 55 29.63 24.13 -34.91
CA THR A 55 28.79 23.41 -33.92
C THR A 55 28.80 24.05 -32.52
N GLU A 56 29.69 25.04 -32.29
CA GLU A 56 29.73 25.83 -31.05
C GLU A 56 28.40 26.51 -30.71
N LEU A 57 27.59 26.84 -31.72
CA LEU A 57 26.24 27.40 -31.58
C LEU A 57 25.25 26.46 -30.88
N LEU A 58 25.52 25.15 -30.85
CA LEU A 58 24.69 24.17 -30.14
C LEU A 58 24.98 24.08 -28.66
N LEU A 59 26.11 24.64 -28.18
CA LEU A 59 26.55 24.53 -26.79
C LEU A 59 25.58 25.14 -25.78
N PRO A 60 25.01 26.35 -26.02
CA PRO A 60 24.04 26.92 -25.08
C PRO A 60 22.80 26.05 -24.91
N ALA A 61 22.28 25.47 -26.00
CA ALA A 61 21.12 24.57 -25.93
C ALA A 61 21.44 23.27 -25.17
N TYR A 62 22.60 22.67 -25.45
CA TYR A 62 23.09 21.51 -24.71
C TYR A 62 23.27 21.84 -23.20
N ALA A 63 23.90 22.96 -22.88
CA ALA A 63 24.13 23.38 -21.52
C ALA A 63 22.80 23.64 -20.77
N ALA A 64 21.84 24.31 -21.42
CA ALA A 64 20.52 24.52 -20.84
C ALA A 64 19.80 23.19 -20.54
N ALA A 65 19.87 22.22 -21.44
CA ALA A 65 19.29 20.89 -21.25
C ALA A 65 19.91 20.17 -20.05
N ILE A 66 21.25 20.10 -19.98
CA ILE A 66 21.95 19.46 -18.84
C ILE A 66 21.63 20.17 -17.52
N PHE A 67 21.69 21.51 -17.50
CA PHE A 67 21.39 22.30 -16.31
C PHE A 67 20.00 22.00 -15.77
N LEU A 68 18.98 22.00 -16.63
CA LEU A 68 17.60 21.72 -16.23
C LEU A 68 17.43 20.28 -15.75
N LEU A 69 17.97 19.29 -16.46
CA LEU A 69 17.89 17.88 -16.10
C LEU A 69 18.54 17.63 -14.71
N GLU A 70 19.75 18.17 -14.49
CA GLU A 70 20.46 18.00 -13.23
C GLU A 70 19.77 18.76 -12.08
N LEU A 71 19.26 19.96 -12.32
CA LEU A 71 18.56 20.76 -11.30
C LEU A 71 17.25 20.09 -10.88
N ILE A 72 16.45 19.60 -11.84
CA ILE A 72 15.20 18.87 -11.53
C ILE A 72 15.53 17.57 -10.78
N THR A 73 16.59 16.86 -11.18
CA THR A 73 17.02 15.64 -10.49
C THR A 73 17.42 15.94 -9.04
N ALA A 74 18.18 17.02 -8.79
CA ALA A 74 18.53 17.45 -7.45
C ALA A 74 17.29 17.77 -6.61
N ALA A 75 16.33 18.53 -7.18
CA ALA A 75 15.07 18.87 -6.50
C ALA A 75 14.25 17.64 -6.13
N LEU A 76 14.12 16.66 -7.04
CA LEU A 76 13.42 15.40 -6.78
C LEU A 76 14.14 14.56 -5.70
N LEU A 77 15.48 14.52 -5.69
CA LEU A 77 16.25 13.82 -4.67
C LEU A 77 16.09 14.46 -3.29
N PHE A 78 16.08 15.80 -3.19
CA PHE A 78 15.78 16.51 -1.96
C PHE A 78 14.32 16.31 -1.51
N SER A 79 13.38 16.29 -2.44
CA SER A 79 12.00 15.92 -2.14
C SER A 79 11.90 14.49 -1.59
N LEU A 80 12.59 13.55 -2.19
CA LEU A 80 12.65 12.16 -1.72
C LEU A 80 13.30 12.05 -0.33
N TYR A 81 14.36 12.85 -0.07
CA TYR A 81 14.97 12.95 1.26
C TYR A 81 13.96 13.46 2.31
N SER A 82 13.09 14.41 1.99
CA SER A 82 12.09 14.94 2.93
C SER A 82 11.16 13.83 3.47
N VAL A 83 10.91 12.81 2.67
CA VAL A 83 10.06 11.66 3.00
C VAL A 83 10.87 10.53 3.67
N GLN A 84 12.00 10.15 3.06
CA GLN A 84 12.77 8.96 3.46
C GLN A 84 13.79 9.21 4.56
N ARG A 85 14.20 10.47 4.79
CA ARG A 85 15.21 10.86 5.76
C ARG A 85 16.55 10.12 5.60
N SER A 86 16.94 9.80 4.39
CA SER A 86 18.20 9.12 4.09
C SER A 86 19.30 10.12 3.78
N ARG A 87 20.34 10.21 4.62
CA ARG A 87 21.50 11.08 4.37
C ARG A 87 22.18 10.79 3.02
N ALA A 88 22.14 9.55 2.57
CA ALA A 88 22.63 9.20 1.25
C ALA A 88 21.98 10.03 0.14
N LEU A 89 20.63 10.15 0.15
CA LEU A 89 19.91 10.96 -0.84
C LEU A 89 20.29 12.43 -0.80
N LEU A 90 20.64 12.95 0.38
CA LEU A 90 21.11 14.31 0.55
C LEU A 90 22.43 14.55 -0.20
N PHE A 91 23.40 13.62 -0.04
CA PHE A 91 24.68 13.69 -0.77
C PHE A 91 24.48 13.57 -2.28
N LEU A 92 23.63 12.66 -2.73
CA LEU A 92 23.37 12.50 -4.16
C LEU A 92 22.71 13.75 -4.76
N GLY A 93 21.69 14.31 -4.08
CA GLY A 93 21.04 15.55 -4.49
C GLY A 93 22.02 16.73 -4.53
N SER A 94 22.92 16.82 -3.55
CA SER A 94 24.00 17.81 -3.53
C SER A 94 24.97 17.65 -4.71
N GLY A 95 25.28 16.41 -5.11
CA GLY A 95 26.12 16.13 -6.29
C GLY A 95 25.49 16.63 -7.60
N TYR A 96 24.21 16.37 -7.81
CA TYR A 96 23.49 16.88 -8.97
C TYR A 96 23.37 18.42 -8.93
N LEU A 97 23.10 19.01 -7.77
CA LEU A 97 23.05 20.46 -7.61
C LEU A 97 24.41 21.09 -7.90
N PHE A 98 25.51 20.51 -7.36
CA PHE A 98 26.86 20.96 -7.60
C PHE A 98 27.20 20.96 -9.09
N SER A 99 26.90 19.85 -9.77
CA SER A 99 27.11 19.72 -11.22
C SER A 99 26.30 20.76 -12.01
N ALA A 100 25.01 20.93 -11.68
CA ALA A 100 24.13 21.90 -12.32
C ALA A 100 24.66 23.34 -12.19
N LEU A 101 25.05 23.75 -10.97
CA LEU A 101 25.53 25.13 -10.71
C LEU A 101 26.78 25.52 -11.50
N LEU A 102 27.62 24.54 -11.87
CA LEU A 102 28.82 24.77 -12.67
C LEU A 102 28.55 24.88 -14.17
N VAL A 103 27.42 24.37 -14.69
CA VAL A 103 27.12 24.33 -16.13
C VAL A 103 26.97 25.72 -16.75
N PRO A 104 26.24 26.70 -16.16
CA PRO A 104 26.13 28.05 -16.73
C PRO A 104 27.49 28.75 -16.87
N ALA A 105 28.32 28.66 -15.84
CA ALA A 105 29.64 29.24 -15.86
C ALA A 105 30.58 28.55 -16.88
N TRP A 106 30.43 27.21 -17.03
CA TRP A 106 31.16 26.45 -18.03
C TRP A 106 30.82 26.88 -19.47
N VAL A 107 29.56 27.07 -19.81
CA VAL A 107 29.18 27.47 -21.19
C VAL A 107 29.51 28.94 -21.44
N LEU A 108 29.35 29.83 -20.45
CA LEU A 108 29.73 31.25 -20.55
C LEU A 108 31.23 31.44 -20.76
N SER A 109 32.07 30.57 -20.19
CA SER A 109 33.52 30.60 -20.37
C SER A 109 34.00 29.90 -21.64
N PHE A 110 33.10 29.30 -22.46
CA PHE A 110 33.53 28.55 -23.64
C PHE A 110 33.97 29.51 -24.77
N PRO A 111 35.21 29.37 -25.28
CA PRO A 111 35.74 30.27 -26.28
C PRO A 111 34.86 30.32 -27.56
N GLY A 112 34.56 31.52 -28.04
CA GLY A 112 33.83 31.74 -29.27
C GLY A 112 32.30 31.75 -29.14
N VAL A 113 31.72 31.18 -28.10
CA VAL A 113 30.25 31.07 -27.96
C VAL A 113 29.59 32.41 -27.66
N PHE A 114 30.17 33.22 -26.78
CA PHE A 114 29.64 34.51 -26.35
C PHE A 114 30.54 35.68 -26.70
N SER A 115 31.48 35.48 -27.60
CA SER A 115 32.41 36.53 -28.07
C SER A 115 31.69 37.73 -28.72
N ALA A 116 30.56 37.48 -29.40
CA ALA A 116 29.71 38.51 -29.97
C ALA A 116 29.10 39.46 -28.92
N PHE A 117 29.01 39.00 -27.65
CA PHE A 117 28.54 39.80 -26.51
C PHE A 117 29.67 40.39 -25.66
N GLY A 118 30.93 40.30 -26.15
CA GLY A 118 32.10 40.82 -25.42
C GLY A 118 32.50 39.97 -24.22
N ILE A 119 31.97 38.76 -24.08
CA ILE A 119 32.29 37.84 -22.98
C ILE A 119 33.43 36.92 -23.41
N ASP A 120 34.61 37.16 -22.86
CA ASP A 120 35.76 36.28 -22.92
C ASP A 120 36.32 36.09 -21.53
N LEU A 121 36.12 34.90 -20.97
CA LEU A 121 36.53 34.54 -19.60
C LEU A 121 37.85 33.75 -19.57
N GLY A 122 38.51 33.66 -20.72
CA GLY A 122 39.83 33.02 -20.83
C GLY A 122 39.77 31.52 -21.11
N LEU A 123 40.77 31.07 -21.85
CA LEU A 123 40.87 29.73 -22.40
C LEU A 123 40.88 28.63 -21.31
N GLN A 124 41.54 28.91 -20.17
CA GLN A 124 41.75 27.94 -19.11
C GLN A 124 40.52 27.75 -18.21
N ALA A 125 39.67 28.79 -18.08
CA ALA A 125 38.52 28.79 -17.17
C ALA A 125 37.53 27.66 -17.52
N THR A 126 37.22 27.48 -18.81
CA THR A 126 36.32 26.40 -19.26
C THR A 126 36.83 25.02 -18.89
N ALA A 127 38.14 24.77 -19.03
CA ALA A 127 38.74 23.49 -18.69
C ALA A 127 38.79 23.28 -17.18
N ALA A 128 39.12 24.32 -16.41
CA ALA A 128 39.15 24.25 -14.94
C ALA A 128 37.76 23.94 -14.37
N ILE A 129 36.69 24.60 -14.88
CA ILE A 129 35.29 24.31 -14.46
C ILE A 129 34.89 22.89 -14.86
N ALA A 130 35.27 22.43 -16.07
CA ALA A 130 34.99 21.08 -16.51
C ALA A 130 35.73 20.03 -15.65
N ALA A 131 36.98 20.28 -15.26
CA ALA A 131 37.72 19.43 -14.33
C ALA A 131 37.05 19.38 -12.95
N ALA A 132 36.68 20.54 -12.38
CA ALA A 132 36.00 20.61 -11.10
C ALA A 132 34.69 19.83 -11.10
N ARG A 133 33.88 19.92 -12.17
CA ARG A 133 32.62 19.15 -12.30
C ARG A 133 32.89 17.64 -12.40
N ARG A 134 33.86 17.21 -13.20
CA ARG A 134 34.19 15.80 -13.43
C ARG A 134 34.80 15.10 -12.21
N LEU A 135 35.56 15.83 -11.40
CA LEU A 135 36.17 15.29 -10.19
C LEU A 135 35.23 15.45 -8.98
N GLY A 136 34.45 16.51 -8.91
CA GLY A 136 33.57 16.80 -7.79
C GLY A 136 32.34 15.87 -7.74
N PHE A 137 31.64 15.67 -8.86
CA PHE A 137 30.43 14.84 -8.89
C PHE A 137 30.66 13.42 -8.34
N PRO A 138 31.69 12.64 -8.74
CA PRO A 138 31.92 11.32 -8.18
C PRO A 138 32.25 11.31 -6.68
N LEU A 139 32.79 12.38 -6.11
CA LEU A 139 32.98 12.49 -4.67
C LEU A 139 31.65 12.51 -3.92
N PHE A 140 30.64 13.21 -4.43
CA PHE A 140 29.30 13.14 -3.89
C PHE A 140 28.66 11.75 -4.04
N VAL A 141 28.93 11.04 -5.15
CA VAL A 141 28.47 9.65 -5.34
C VAL A 141 29.16 8.69 -4.37
N LEU A 142 30.45 8.87 -4.11
CA LEU A 142 31.17 8.12 -3.08
C LEU A 142 30.60 8.40 -1.68
N ALA A 143 30.34 9.67 -1.37
CA ALA A 143 29.67 10.06 -0.12
C ALA A 143 28.27 9.42 0.00
N TYR A 144 27.50 9.38 -1.10
CA TYR A 144 26.22 8.69 -1.16
C TYR A 144 26.38 7.18 -0.83
N ALA A 145 27.35 6.52 -1.44
CA ALA A 145 27.58 5.09 -1.25
C ALA A 145 28.08 4.74 0.16
N LEU A 146 28.77 5.64 0.82
CA LEU A 146 29.31 5.47 2.18
C LEU A 146 28.34 5.90 3.26
N ALA A 147 27.40 6.78 2.96
CA ALA A 147 26.50 7.37 3.95
C ALA A 147 25.48 6.35 4.51
N PRO A 148 25.13 6.45 5.81
CA PRO A 148 24.08 5.65 6.41
C PRO A 148 22.72 5.99 5.76
N ARG A 149 21.95 4.94 5.44
CA ARG A 149 20.64 5.08 4.77
C ARG A 149 19.51 5.49 5.72
N ARG A 150 19.72 5.43 7.03
CA ARG A 150 18.78 5.92 8.05
C ARG A 150 19.37 7.13 8.75
N ALA A 151 18.67 8.24 8.70
CA ALA A 151 19.01 9.41 9.52
C ALA A 151 18.49 9.23 10.96
N PRO A 152 19.17 9.80 11.97
CA PRO A 152 18.60 9.85 13.32
C PRO A 152 17.29 10.65 13.30
N ALA A 153 16.28 10.18 14.05
CA ALA A 153 14.89 10.66 14.03
C ALA A 153 14.70 12.14 14.44
N ARG A 154 15.75 12.81 14.90
CA ARG A 154 15.68 14.17 15.47
C ARG A 154 16.01 15.33 14.51
N GLU A 155 16.52 15.10 13.30
CA GLU A 155 16.85 16.19 12.38
C GLU A 155 15.62 16.66 11.59
N SER A 156 15.40 17.98 11.57
CA SER A 156 14.37 18.58 10.70
C SER A 156 14.79 18.43 9.22
N ALA A 157 13.89 17.91 8.35
CA ALA A 157 14.20 17.76 6.92
C ALA A 157 14.53 19.10 6.26
N ARG A 158 13.82 20.16 6.65
CA ARG A 158 14.01 21.50 6.08
C ARG A 158 15.39 22.04 6.40
N LEU A 159 15.89 21.85 7.62
CA LEU A 159 17.23 22.27 8.02
C LEU A 159 18.31 21.45 7.29
N GLY A 160 18.13 20.14 7.14
CA GLY A 160 19.05 19.29 6.41
C GLY A 160 19.17 19.67 4.92
N ILE A 161 18.04 19.89 4.24
CA ILE A 161 18.01 20.33 2.84
C ILE A 161 18.60 21.74 2.72
N GLY A 162 18.17 22.69 3.56
CA GLY A 162 18.67 24.07 3.53
C GLY A 162 20.18 24.13 3.73
N GLY A 163 20.71 23.39 4.71
CA GLY A 163 22.15 23.29 4.97
C GLY A 163 22.93 22.68 3.79
N ALA A 164 22.40 21.60 3.18
CA ALA A 164 23.01 20.96 2.03
C ALA A 164 23.04 21.88 0.79
N VAL A 165 21.92 22.54 0.48
CA VAL A 165 21.83 23.51 -0.62
C VAL A 165 22.79 24.66 -0.39
N LEU A 166 22.81 25.25 0.81
CA LEU A 166 23.71 26.35 1.13
C LEU A 166 25.17 25.94 1.01
N ALA A 167 25.57 24.81 1.60
CA ALA A 167 26.95 24.34 1.57
C ALA A 167 27.39 24.00 0.13
N THR A 168 26.53 23.36 -0.66
CA THR A 168 26.82 23.01 -2.06
C THR A 168 26.94 24.26 -2.92
N SER A 169 26.02 25.22 -2.76
CA SER A 169 26.07 26.50 -3.50
C SER A 169 27.27 27.35 -3.12
N ALA A 170 27.62 27.40 -1.83
CA ALA A 170 28.83 28.10 -1.36
C ALA A 170 30.10 27.41 -1.91
N GLY A 171 30.19 26.08 -1.92
CA GLY A 171 31.30 25.35 -2.49
C GLY A 171 31.45 25.54 -4.01
N ALA A 172 30.35 25.47 -4.78
CA ALA A 172 30.36 25.77 -6.20
C ALA A 172 30.75 27.25 -6.46
N GLY A 173 30.17 28.16 -5.70
CA GLY A 173 30.49 29.60 -5.78
C GLY A 173 31.95 29.91 -5.49
N LEU A 174 32.52 29.24 -4.46
CA LEU A 174 33.94 29.37 -4.13
C LEU A 174 34.85 28.89 -5.28
N ILE A 175 34.53 27.75 -5.88
CA ILE A 175 35.29 27.22 -7.03
C ILE A 175 35.22 28.20 -8.19
N LEU A 176 34.05 28.74 -8.50
CA LEU A 176 33.88 29.71 -9.58
C LEU A 176 34.63 31.01 -9.26
N ALA A 177 34.57 31.52 -8.02
CA ALA A 177 35.31 32.69 -7.58
C ALA A 177 36.83 32.49 -7.73
N LEU A 178 37.34 31.32 -7.31
CA LEU A 178 38.78 30.98 -7.47
C LEU A 178 39.19 30.91 -8.95
N VAL A 179 38.36 30.30 -9.82
CA VAL A 179 38.64 30.20 -11.26
C VAL A 179 38.66 31.60 -11.90
N PHE A 180 37.69 32.46 -11.60
CA PHE A 180 37.60 33.77 -12.23
C PHE A 180 38.54 34.84 -11.65
N SER A 181 38.86 34.74 -10.34
CA SER A 181 39.81 35.67 -9.71
C SER A 181 41.28 35.37 -10.08
N ASN A 182 41.60 34.12 -10.40
CA ASN A 182 42.96 33.68 -10.69
C ASN A 182 43.14 33.27 -12.15
N ARG A 183 42.47 33.91 -13.10
CA ARG A 183 42.45 33.52 -14.51
C ARG A 183 43.84 33.32 -15.13
N ASP A 184 44.77 34.21 -14.78
CA ASP A 184 46.13 34.20 -15.31
C ASP A 184 47.07 33.17 -14.63
N ALA A 185 46.69 32.69 -13.46
CA ALA A 185 47.42 31.70 -12.69
C ALA A 185 46.82 30.29 -12.78
N LEU A 186 45.78 30.11 -13.60
CA LEU A 186 45.19 28.77 -13.78
C LEU A 186 46.16 27.81 -14.46
N PRO A 187 46.12 26.52 -14.06
CA PRO A 187 46.92 25.49 -14.75
C PRO A 187 46.67 25.50 -16.26
N PRO A 188 47.70 25.39 -17.10
CA PRO A 188 47.57 25.42 -18.56
C PRO A 188 46.99 24.10 -19.10
N PHE A 189 45.69 23.91 -18.88
CA PHE A 189 44.95 22.73 -19.36
C PHE A 189 44.73 22.72 -20.87
N MET A 190 44.73 23.90 -21.49
CA MET A 190 44.50 24.06 -22.93
C MET A 190 45.70 24.71 -23.58
N LEU A 191 46.07 24.23 -24.79
CA LEU A 191 47.09 24.83 -25.64
C LEU A 191 46.44 25.92 -26.52
N ASP A 192 45.29 25.63 -27.07
CA ASP A 192 44.50 26.54 -27.86
C ASP A 192 42.99 26.29 -27.65
N ALA A 193 42.10 26.93 -28.42
CA ALA A 193 40.65 26.78 -28.29
C ALA A 193 40.14 25.35 -28.52
N ARG A 194 40.91 24.50 -29.21
CA ARG A 194 40.51 23.14 -29.56
C ARG A 194 41.38 22.04 -28.94
N GLN A 195 42.67 22.32 -28.69
CA GLN A 195 43.62 21.33 -28.23
C GLN A 195 43.92 21.44 -26.73
N VAL A 196 44.01 20.31 -26.09
CA VAL A 196 44.34 20.22 -24.67
C VAL A 196 45.84 20.04 -24.46
N SER A 197 46.34 20.49 -23.31
CA SER A 197 47.76 20.30 -22.91
C SER A 197 47.97 18.92 -22.27
N VAL A 198 49.25 18.58 -22.05
CA VAL A 198 49.66 17.37 -21.32
C VAL A 198 49.06 17.33 -19.90
N LEU A 199 48.89 18.49 -19.25
CA LEU A 199 48.32 18.55 -17.90
C LEU A 199 46.88 18.06 -17.85
N TRP A 200 46.07 18.31 -18.91
CA TRP A 200 44.73 17.79 -19.01
C TRP A 200 44.67 16.26 -19.00
N SER A 201 45.72 15.59 -19.49
CA SER A 201 45.75 14.12 -19.58
C SER A 201 45.65 13.39 -18.24
N PHE A 202 45.89 14.09 -17.12
CA PHE A 202 45.73 13.53 -15.77
C PHE A 202 44.27 13.59 -15.24
N VAL A 203 43.44 14.49 -15.76
CA VAL A 203 42.07 14.67 -15.28
C VAL A 203 41.15 13.48 -15.65
N PRO A 204 41.13 12.98 -16.90
CA PRO A 204 40.27 11.84 -17.27
C PRO A 204 40.57 10.55 -16.52
N PRO A 205 41.86 10.07 -16.37
CA PRO A 205 42.11 8.83 -15.67
C PRO A 205 41.78 8.93 -14.17
N LEU A 206 41.99 10.07 -13.53
CA LEU A 206 41.60 10.29 -12.16
C LEU A 206 40.05 10.25 -12.01
N ALA A 207 39.31 10.90 -12.90
CA ALA A 207 37.85 10.85 -12.90
C ALA A 207 37.32 9.44 -13.15
N VAL A 208 37.91 8.68 -14.12
CA VAL A 208 37.53 7.28 -14.36
C VAL A 208 37.81 6.41 -13.15
N GLY A 209 38.93 6.61 -12.47
CA GLY A 209 39.25 5.91 -11.22
C GLY A 209 38.21 6.15 -10.14
N LEU A 210 37.75 7.41 -9.96
CA LEU A 210 36.68 7.74 -9.02
C LEU A 210 35.33 7.12 -9.42
N TYR A 211 34.99 7.12 -10.71
CA TYR A 211 33.77 6.48 -11.21
C TYR A 211 33.77 4.97 -10.98
N LEU A 212 34.90 4.30 -11.29
CA LEU A 212 35.07 2.87 -11.05
C LEU A 212 34.99 2.53 -9.55
N ALA A 213 35.63 3.33 -8.69
CA ALA A 213 35.53 3.19 -7.24
C ALA A 213 34.08 3.33 -6.77
N GLY A 214 33.34 4.29 -7.33
CA GLY A 214 31.90 4.47 -7.06
C GLY A 214 31.09 3.24 -7.45
N ILE A 215 31.28 2.72 -8.67
CA ILE A 215 30.61 1.51 -9.16
C ILE A 215 30.93 0.31 -8.25
N ALA A 216 32.22 0.07 -7.96
CA ALA A 216 32.64 -1.03 -7.12
C ALA A 216 32.01 -0.97 -5.72
N LEU A 217 31.97 0.23 -5.11
CA LEU A 217 31.40 0.45 -3.79
C LEU A 217 29.88 0.23 -3.78
N LEU A 218 29.17 0.69 -4.80
CA LEU A 218 27.71 0.51 -4.93
C LEU A 218 27.34 -0.96 -5.15
N LEU A 219 28.14 -1.70 -5.95
CA LEU A 219 27.88 -3.11 -6.23
C LEU A 219 28.21 -4.02 -5.03
N THR A 220 29.19 -3.66 -4.20
CA THR A 220 29.62 -4.47 -3.06
C THR A 220 28.82 -4.21 -1.79
N ARG A 221 28.47 -2.95 -1.49
CA ARG A 221 27.83 -2.59 -0.23
C ARG A 221 26.31 -2.64 -0.25
N HIS A 222 25.71 -2.20 -1.35
CA HIS A 222 24.26 -2.02 -1.43
C HIS A 222 23.75 -2.46 -2.80
N ARG A 223 22.56 -3.06 -2.84
CA ARG A 223 21.90 -3.47 -4.07
C ARG A 223 20.49 -2.89 -4.11
N SER A 224 20.37 -1.60 -3.82
CA SER A 224 19.09 -0.92 -4.02
C SER A 224 18.88 -0.67 -5.50
N GLN A 225 17.62 -0.48 -5.87
CA GLN A 225 17.27 -0.16 -7.25
C GLN A 225 17.95 1.12 -7.75
N LEU A 226 18.04 2.16 -6.91
CA LEU A 226 18.70 3.41 -7.25
C LEU A 226 20.20 3.22 -7.51
N ASP A 227 20.86 2.32 -6.76
CA ASP A 227 22.30 2.03 -6.93
C ASP A 227 22.63 1.52 -8.33
N ILE A 228 21.78 0.65 -8.90
CA ILE A 228 21.96 0.12 -10.25
C ILE A 228 21.90 1.25 -11.30
N TRP A 229 20.95 2.17 -11.15
CA TRP A 229 20.84 3.29 -12.07
C TRP A 229 21.99 4.28 -11.94
N ILE A 230 22.51 4.51 -10.73
CA ILE A 230 23.72 5.31 -10.52
C ILE A 230 24.94 4.62 -11.14
N CYS A 231 25.07 3.30 -11.04
CA CYS A 231 26.13 2.58 -11.75
C CYS A 231 26.05 2.80 -13.28
N LEU A 232 24.86 2.79 -13.85
CA LEU A 232 24.66 3.06 -15.28
C LEU A 232 25.02 4.52 -15.65
N VAL A 233 24.73 5.50 -14.77
CA VAL A 233 25.16 6.89 -14.92
C VAL A 233 26.69 6.99 -14.93
N LEU A 234 27.36 6.40 -13.94
CA LEU A 234 28.82 6.42 -13.87
C LEU A 234 29.46 5.72 -15.07
N PHE A 235 28.87 4.63 -15.52
CA PHE A 235 29.30 3.92 -16.73
C PHE A 235 29.16 4.79 -17.98
N SER A 236 28.05 5.51 -18.14
CA SER A 236 27.84 6.46 -19.25
C SER A 236 28.87 7.61 -19.22
N LEU A 237 29.19 8.12 -18.02
CA LEU A 237 30.20 9.17 -17.84
C LEU A 237 31.63 8.67 -18.15
N ILE A 238 31.94 7.39 -17.90
CA ILE A 238 33.19 6.79 -18.34
C ILE A 238 33.29 6.80 -19.86
N ILE A 239 32.23 6.38 -20.55
CA ILE A 239 32.18 6.40 -22.02
C ILE A 239 32.34 7.84 -22.54
N GLU A 240 31.65 8.82 -21.92
CA GLU A 240 31.83 10.24 -22.25
C GLU A 240 33.31 10.63 -22.22
N LEU A 241 34.00 10.31 -21.12
CA LEU A 241 35.42 10.66 -20.95
C LEU A 241 36.33 9.97 -21.97
N LEU A 242 36.07 8.70 -22.29
CA LEU A 242 36.82 7.97 -23.30
C LEU A 242 36.69 8.61 -24.70
N LEU A 243 35.47 8.99 -25.08
CA LEU A 243 35.20 9.65 -26.35
C LEU A 243 35.86 11.03 -26.43
N ILE A 244 35.67 11.86 -25.41
CA ILE A 244 36.15 13.24 -25.42
C ILE A 244 37.67 13.32 -25.32
N SER A 245 38.30 12.49 -24.46
CA SER A 245 39.71 12.69 -24.08
C SER A 245 40.67 11.80 -24.82
N TYR A 246 40.24 10.62 -25.27
CA TYR A 246 41.14 9.65 -25.91
C TYR A 246 40.82 9.41 -27.38
N LEU A 247 39.60 8.99 -27.71
CA LEU A 247 39.20 8.61 -29.07
C LEU A 247 38.99 9.83 -29.97
N GLY A 248 38.43 10.91 -29.45
CA GLY A 248 38.28 12.19 -30.15
C GLY A 248 39.61 12.96 -30.29
N GLY A 249 40.74 12.38 -29.88
CA GLY A 249 42.04 13.00 -29.96
C GLY A 249 42.20 14.21 -29.03
N ALA A 250 41.40 14.30 -27.99
CA ALA A 250 41.33 15.43 -27.07
C ALA A 250 41.02 16.80 -27.78
N THR A 251 40.40 16.72 -28.95
CA THR A 251 40.06 17.90 -29.77
C THR A 251 38.61 18.27 -29.50
N ARG A 252 38.36 19.51 -29.06
CA ARG A 252 37.00 20.05 -28.89
C ARG A 252 36.29 20.19 -30.22
N LEU A 253 34.96 20.07 -30.20
CA LEU A 253 34.09 20.18 -31.38
C LEU A 253 34.39 19.14 -32.47
N SER A 254 34.90 17.97 -32.11
CA SER A 254 34.94 16.80 -33.00
C SER A 254 33.66 15.96 -32.85
N VAL A 255 33.41 15.03 -33.80
CA VAL A 255 32.29 14.07 -33.68
C VAL A 255 32.35 13.30 -32.37
N GLY A 256 33.54 12.82 -31.98
CA GLY A 256 33.71 12.14 -30.70
C GLY A 256 33.44 13.02 -29.46
N TRP A 257 33.78 14.30 -29.57
CA TRP A 257 33.46 15.24 -28.49
C TRP A 257 31.95 15.43 -28.34
N TRP A 258 31.21 15.57 -29.45
CA TRP A 258 29.74 15.69 -29.44
C TRP A 258 29.07 14.35 -29.05
N ALA A 259 29.55 13.22 -29.55
CA ALA A 259 29.08 11.91 -29.11
C ALA A 259 29.22 11.75 -27.58
N GLY A 260 30.39 12.12 -27.02
CA GLY A 260 30.57 12.13 -25.56
C GLY A 260 29.56 13.04 -24.85
N ARG A 261 29.25 14.21 -25.39
CA ARG A 261 28.21 15.09 -24.82
C ARG A 261 26.82 14.44 -24.79
N LEU A 262 26.46 13.65 -25.79
CA LEU A 262 25.22 12.87 -25.77
C LEU A 262 25.21 11.84 -24.64
N TYR A 263 26.33 11.19 -24.33
CA TYR A 263 26.44 10.30 -23.16
C TYR A 263 26.25 11.04 -21.84
N GLY A 264 26.80 12.26 -21.73
CA GLY A 264 26.55 13.14 -20.57
C GLY A 264 25.06 13.49 -20.41
N LEU A 265 24.38 13.77 -21.54
CA LEU A 265 22.93 14.03 -21.55
C LEU A 265 22.12 12.78 -21.12
N VAL A 266 22.47 11.61 -21.64
CA VAL A 266 21.86 10.34 -21.24
C VAL A 266 22.09 10.11 -19.75
N ALA A 267 23.30 10.29 -19.24
CA ALA A 267 23.62 10.15 -17.83
C ALA A 267 22.75 11.06 -16.93
N ALA A 268 22.60 12.33 -17.31
CA ALA A 268 21.75 13.28 -16.59
C ALA A 268 20.26 12.88 -16.63
N SER A 269 19.81 12.25 -17.73
CA SER A 269 18.40 11.85 -17.92
C SER A 269 18.01 10.59 -17.16
N ILE A 270 18.93 9.63 -16.98
CA ILE A 270 18.63 8.31 -16.41
C ILE A 270 17.98 8.42 -15.02
N VAL A 271 18.63 9.10 -14.08
CA VAL A 271 18.11 9.21 -12.70
C VAL A 271 16.81 9.98 -12.68
N LEU A 272 16.70 11.05 -13.48
CA LEU A 272 15.47 11.82 -13.60
C LEU A 272 14.29 10.95 -14.06
N LEU A 273 14.45 10.19 -15.15
CA LEU A 273 13.41 9.31 -15.68
C LEU A 273 13.01 8.22 -14.68
N VAL A 274 13.98 7.67 -13.96
CA VAL A 274 13.73 6.69 -12.90
C VAL A 274 12.91 7.31 -11.77
N LEU A 275 13.30 8.48 -11.27
CA LEU A 275 12.58 9.17 -10.20
C LEU A 275 11.16 9.55 -10.61
N LEU A 276 10.97 10.04 -11.84
CA LEU A 276 9.65 10.36 -12.38
C LEU A 276 8.77 9.11 -12.53
N SER A 277 9.32 8.02 -13.07
CA SER A 277 8.57 6.77 -13.23
C SER A 277 8.10 6.19 -11.90
N GLU A 278 8.94 6.27 -10.88
CA GLU A 278 8.58 5.79 -9.55
C GLU A 278 7.55 6.70 -8.85
N SER A 279 7.69 8.01 -8.99
CA SER A 279 6.70 8.94 -8.43
C SER A 279 5.32 8.71 -9.05
N THR A 280 5.24 8.54 -10.37
CA THR A 280 3.97 8.24 -11.07
C THR A 280 3.36 6.91 -10.62
N LEU A 281 4.17 5.87 -10.40
CA LEU A 281 3.68 4.58 -9.89
C LEU A 281 3.13 4.68 -8.46
N VAL A 282 3.80 5.44 -7.58
CA VAL A 282 3.33 5.67 -6.21
C VAL A 282 2.01 6.44 -6.21
N TYR A 283 1.91 7.51 -7.00
CA TYR A 283 0.66 8.28 -7.14
C TYR A 283 -0.48 7.43 -7.71
N ALA A 284 -0.21 6.59 -8.71
CA ALA A 284 -1.21 5.69 -9.29
C ALA A 284 -1.73 4.66 -8.27
N ARG A 285 -0.85 4.10 -7.44
CA ARG A 285 -1.24 3.18 -6.35
C ARG A 285 -2.08 3.88 -5.30
N LEU A 286 -1.66 5.06 -4.84
CA LEU A 286 -2.40 5.84 -3.86
C LEU A 286 -3.80 6.22 -4.37
N ALA A 287 -3.90 6.67 -5.61
CA ALA A 287 -5.18 6.99 -6.24
C ALA A 287 -6.13 5.78 -6.29
N ARG A 288 -5.60 4.58 -6.62
CA ARG A 288 -6.39 3.34 -6.60
C ARG A 288 -6.88 2.99 -5.20
N THR A 289 -6.02 3.08 -4.19
CA THR A 289 -6.39 2.80 -2.79
C THR A 289 -7.50 3.73 -2.32
N ILE A 290 -7.37 5.04 -2.58
CA ILE A 290 -8.39 6.03 -2.23
C ILE A 290 -9.71 5.75 -2.99
N ALA A 291 -9.64 5.37 -4.27
CA ALA A 291 -10.83 5.06 -5.06
C ALA A 291 -11.56 3.81 -4.54
N THR A 292 -10.83 2.77 -4.14
CA THR A 292 -11.42 1.56 -3.56
C THR A 292 -12.06 1.85 -2.20
N GLU A 293 -11.39 2.62 -1.34
CA GLU A 293 -11.94 3.01 -0.04
C GLU A 293 -13.21 3.85 -0.18
N ARG A 294 -13.22 4.82 -1.11
CA ARG A 294 -14.43 5.62 -1.40
C ARG A 294 -15.58 4.75 -1.89
N ARG A 295 -15.32 3.80 -2.81
CA ARG A 295 -16.35 2.86 -3.29
C ARG A 295 -16.92 2.01 -2.16
N THR A 296 -16.07 1.46 -1.31
CA THR A 296 -16.51 0.66 -0.16
C THR A 296 -17.38 1.47 0.80
N ARG A 297 -16.98 2.73 1.07
CA ARG A 297 -17.74 3.64 1.91
C ARG A 297 -19.09 3.99 1.27
N GLN A 298 -19.10 4.25 -0.04
CA GLN A 298 -20.33 4.58 -0.78
C GLN A 298 -21.30 3.41 -0.83
N ASN A 299 -20.80 2.20 -1.09
CA ASN A 299 -21.63 0.98 -1.05
C ASN A 299 -22.24 0.75 0.33
N ARG A 300 -21.49 1.00 1.41
CA ARG A 300 -22.03 0.94 2.78
C ARG A 300 -23.14 1.96 3.00
N LEU A 301 -22.97 3.20 2.54
CA LEU A 301 -23.99 4.24 2.67
C LEU A 301 -25.25 3.90 1.89
N THR A 302 -25.13 3.44 0.64
CA THR A 302 -26.28 3.03 -0.18
C THR A 302 -27.01 1.83 0.43
N ALA A 303 -26.28 0.84 0.97
CA ALA A 303 -26.87 -0.26 1.71
C ALA A 303 -27.61 0.22 2.98
N MET A 304 -27.04 1.19 3.70
CA MET A 304 -27.69 1.81 4.88
C MET A 304 -28.96 2.57 4.50
N GLU A 305 -28.97 3.32 3.40
CA GLU A 305 -30.15 4.04 2.91
C GLU A 305 -31.29 3.08 2.55
N ALA A 306 -30.97 2.01 1.79
CA ALA A 306 -31.95 0.99 1.44
C ALA A 306 -32.51 0.26 2.68
N LEU A 307 -31.64 -0.07 3.64
CA LEU A 307 -32.03 -0.67 4.91
C LEU A 307 -32.89 0.27 5.75
N SER A 308 -32.59 1.57 5.80
CA SER A 308 -33.34 2.54 6.62
C SER A 308 -34.80 2.65 6.23
N ALA A 309 -35.09 2.65 4.92
CA ALA A 309 -36.47 2.67 4.43
C ALA A 309 -37.26 1.40 4.83
N SER A 310 -36.63 0.23 4.72
CA SER A 310 -37.25 -1.04 5.10
C SER A 310 -37.43 -1.17 6.61
N ILE A 311 -36.44 -0.75 7.40
CA ILE A 311 -36.50 -0.73 8.86
C ILE A 311 -37.63 0.13 9.36
N ALA A 312 -37.79 1.35 8.80
CA ALA A 312 -38.88 2.26 9.16
C ALA A 312 -40.24 1.61 8.87
N HIS A 313 -40.39 0.94 7.75
CA HIS A 313 -41.61 0.23 7.39
C HIS A 313 -41.93 -0.91 8.38
N GLU A 314 -40.94 -1.73 8.72
CA GLU A 314 -41.10 -2.88 9.62
C GLU A 314 -41.34 -2.49 11.09
N ILE A 315 -40.76 -1.38 11.57
CA ILE A 315 -41.09 -0.84 12.91
C ILE A 315 -42.47 -0.26 12.96
N ASN A 316 -42.90 0.44 11.92
CA ASN A 316 -44.22 1.06 11.86
C ASN A 316 -45.36 0.03 11.80
N GLN A 317 -45.16 -1.16 11.26
CA GLN A 317 -46.19 -2.21 11.20
C GLN A 317 -46.64 -2.68 12.61
N PRO A 318 -45.79 -3.17 13.52
CA PRO A 318 -46.23 -3.58 14.86
C PRO A 318 -46.75 -2.41 15.67
N LEU A 319 -46.19 -1.19 15.52
CA LEU A 319 -46.72 0.00 16.20
C LEU A 319 -48.14 0.33 15.76
N ALA A 320 -48.45 0.28 14.47
CA ALA A 320 -49.80 0.48 13.94
C ALA A 320 -50.77 -0.61 14.42
N SER A 321 -50.33 -1.86 14.46
CA SER A 321 -51.11 -2.99 15.00
C SER A 321 -51.40 -2.81 16.49
N MET A 322 -50.41 -2.41 17.29
CA MET A 322 -50.59 -2.12 18.72
C MET A 322 -51.63 -1.02 18.95
N THR A 323 -51.58 0.07 18.17
CA THR A 323 -52.52 1.18 18.27
C THR A 323 -53.94 0.70 17.92
N THR A 324 -54.09 -0.05 16.83
CA THR A 324 -55.39 -0.60 16.38
C THR A 324 -56.00 -1.57 17.42
N ASN A 325 -55.15 -2.44 18.01
CA ASN A 325 -55.61 -3.37 19.04
C ASN A 325 -55.94 -2.67 20.36
N ALA A 326 -55.24 -1.59 20.72
CA ALA A 326 -55.57 -0.76 21.88
C ALA A 326 -56.94 -0.09 21.72
N ASP A 327 -57.19 0.51 20.56
CA ASP A 327 -58.51 1.09 20.24
C ASP A 327 -59.64 0.03 20.25
N ALA A 328 -59.34 -1.18 19.80
CA ALA A 328 -60.29 -2.29 19.83
C ALA A 328 -60.56 -2.73 21.29
N ALA A 329 -59.53 -2.86 22.13
CA ALA A 329 -59.68 -3.20 23.54
C ALA A 329 -60.54 -2.16 24.27
N LEU A 330 -60.26 -0.86 24.07
CA LEU A 330 -61.05 0.23 24.65
C LEU A 330 -62.50 0.17 24.23
N ARG A 331 -62.80 -0.09 22.94
CA ARG A 331 -64.20 -0.23 22.44
C ARG A 331 -64.91 -1.45 23.04
N TRP A 332 -64.25 -2.56 23.27
CA TRP A 332 -64.83 -3.75 23.89
C TRP A 332 -65.13 -3.51 25.38
N LEU A 333 -64.30 -2.74 26.10
CA LEU A 333 -64.51 -2.35 27.50
C LEU A 333 -65.61 -1.31 27.70
N ALA A 334 -65.79 -0.39 26.71
CA ALA A 334 -66.76 0.70 26.78
C ALA A 334 -68.18 0.29 26.40
N LYS A 335 -68.50 -0.97 26.10
CA LYS A 335 -69.85 -1.46 25.82
C LYS A 335 -70.69 -1.50 27.08
N SER A 336 -72.02 -1.40 26.96
CA SER A 336 -72.99 -1.54 28.06
C SER A 336 -72.81 -2.89 28.82
N GLU A 337 -72.45 -3.94 28.14
CA GLU A 337 -71.93 -5.20 28.69
C GLU A 337 -70.47 -5.38 28.24
N PRO A 338 -69.50 -5.13 29.11
CA PRO A 338 -68.08 -5.22 28.74
C PRO A 338 -67.66 -6.65 28.34
N ARG A 339 -67.06 -6.77 27.17
CA ARG A 339 -66.56 -8.06 26.64
C ARG A 339 -65.08 -8.25 27.06
N LEU A 340 -64.87 -8.73 28.30
CA LEU A 340 -63.54 -8.92 28.86
C LEU A 340 -62.67 -9.92 28.07
N ASP A 341 -63.31 -10.98 27.53
CA ASP A 341 -62.67 -11.97 26.67
C ASP A 341 -62.01 -11.29 25.44
N LYS A 342 -62.75 -10.45 24.72
CA LYS A 342 -62.27 -9.75 23.52
C LYS A 342 -61.27 -8.65 23.83
N ALA A 343 -61.42 -7.98 24.95
CA ALA A 343 -60.46 -7.00 25.42
C ALA A 343 -59.12 -7.66 25.78
N ASN A 344 -59.15 -8.81 26.44
CA ASN A 344 -57.95 -9.57 26.82
C ASN A 344 -57.21 -10.12 25.57
N ASP A 345 -57.93 -10.62 24.57
CA ASP A 345 -57.37 -11.03 23.27
C ASP A 345 -56.66 -9.88 22.57
N ALA A 346 -57.22 -8.66 22.60
CA ALA A 346 -56.60 -7.49 21.99
C ALA A 346 -55.35 -7.03 22.75
N LEU A 347 -55.40 -7.02 24.09
CA LEU A 347 -54.23 -6.72 24.94
C LEU A 347 -53.08 -7.73 24.74
N SER A 348 -53.40 -9.01 24.64
CA SER A 348 -52.41 -10.06 24.35
C SER A 348 -51.68 -9.84 23.02
N ARG A 349 -52.43 -9.39 21.97
CA ARG A 349 -51.82 -9.00 20.70
C ARG A 349 -50.90 -7.79 20.81
N ILE A 350 -51.25 -6.79 21.62
CA ILE A 350 -50.40 -5.63 21.88
C ILE A 350 -49.08 -6.06 22.50
N VAL A 351 -49.11 -6.95 23.49
CA VAL A 351 -47.89 -7.47 24.13
C VAL A 351 -47.00 -8.23 23.13
N ALA A 352 -47.60 -9.06 22.29
CA ALA A 352 -46.89 -9.79 21.24
C ALA A 352 -46.25 -8.84 20.21
N ASP A 353 -46.95 -7.82 19.75
CA ASP A 353 -46.43 -6.81 18.81
C ASP A 353 -45.33 -5.94 19.46
N GLY A 354 -45.41 -5.65 20.77
CA GLY A 354 -44.38 -4.98 21.53
C GLY A 354 -43.08 -5.78 21.61
N HIS A 355 -43.18 -7.10 21.86
CA HIS A 355 -42.00 -8.00 21.79
C HIS A 355 -41.41 -8.05 20.39
N ARG A 356 -42.22 -8.07 19.35
CA ARG A 356 -41.79 -8.03 17.95
C ARG A 356 -41.02 -6.77 17.62
N ALA A 357 -41.56 -5.59 17.98
CA ALA A 357 -40.88 -4.30 17.78
C ALA A 357 -39.52 -4.24 18.50
N SER A 358 -39.47 -4.73 19.74
CA SER A 358 -38.23 -4.81 20.52
C SER A 358 -37.17 -5.71 19.87
N ALA A 359 -37.59 -6.84 19.30
CA ALA A 359 -36.67 -7.75 18.57
C ALA A 359 -36.12 -7.09 17.31
N ILE A 360 -36.92 -6.31 16.56
CA ILE A 360 -36.48 -5.54 15.39
C ILE A 360 -35.39 -4.54 15.79
N VAL A 361 -35.65 -3.73 16.82
CA VAL A 361 -34.66 -2.74 17.33
C VAL A 361 -33.37 -3.39 17.80
N ALA A 362 -33.47 -4.52 18.52
CA ALA A 362 -32.29 -5.27 18.96
C ALA A 362 -31.46 -5.82 17.77
N GLY A 363 -32.13 -6.36 16.75
CA GLY A 363 -31.49 -6.83 15.51
C GLY A 363 -30.77 -5.70 14.78
N ILE A 364 -31.38 -4.53 14.64
CA ILE A 364 -30.77 -3.35 14.04
C ILE A 364 -29.55 -2.89 14.84
N ARG A 365 -29.70 -2.76 16.15
CA ARG A 365 -28.60 -2.35 17.03
C ARG A 365 -27.39 -3.27 16.92
N SER A 366 -27.59 -4.58 16.78
CA SER A 366 -26.51 -5.55 16.61
C SER A 366 -25.78 -5.40 15.28
N MET A 367 -26.42 -4.93 14.20
CA MET A 367 -25.80 -4.62 12.92
C MET A 367 -24.87 -3.40 12.99
N PHE A 368 -25.19 -2.42 13.82
CA PHE A 368 -24.43 -1.16 13.94
C PHE A 368 -23.34 -1.18 15.02
N THR A 369 -23.40 -2.12 15.96
CA THR A 369 -22.36 -2.28 16.99
C THR A 369 -21.09 -2.99 16.50
N THR A 370 -20.91 -3.15 15.19
CA THR A 370 -19.76 -3.85 14.57
C THR A 370 -18.41 -3.12 14.70
N GLY A 371 -18.30 -2.08 15.50
CA GLY A 371 -17.19 -1.11 15.45
C GLY A 371 -16.20 -1.05 16.62
N SER A 372 -16.28 -1.79 17.71
CA SER A 372 -15.26 -1.62 18.78
C SER A 372 -15.23 -2.67 19.90
N GLN A 373 -15.76 -3.87 19.68
CA GLN A 373 -15.53 -4.91 20.70
C GLN A 373 -14.30 -5.74 20.33
N GLU A 374 -13.35 -5.83 21.27
CA GLU A 374 -12.10 -6.57 21.14
C GLU A 374 -12.37 -8.02 20.73
N ARG A 375 -11.72 -8.45 19.65
CA ARG A 375 -11.66 -9.86 19.29
C ARG A 375 -10.71 -10.54 20.24
N ALA A 376 -11.15 -11.63 20.84
CA ALA A 376 -10.36 -12.45 21.74
C ALA A 376 -10.24 -13.88 21.23
N GLU A 377 -9.31 -14.61 21.78
CA GLU A 377 -9.29 -16.07 21.63
C GLU A 377 -10.49 -16.66 22.37
N LEU A 378 -11.29 -17.43 21.64
CA LEU A 378 -12.55 -18.01 22.14
C LEU A 378 -12.51 -19.53 22.03
N ASP A 379 -12.92 -20.18 23.10
CA ASP A 379 -13.27 -21.60 23.10
C ASP A 379 -14.66 -21.78 22.46
N LEU A 380 -14.67 -22.22 21.20
CA LEU A 380 -15.91 -22.40 20.45
C LEU A 380 -16.73 -23.60 21.00
N ALA A 381 -16.08 -24.63 21.56
CA ALA A 381 -16.78 -25.75 22.17
C ALA A 381 -17.60 -25.30 23.40
N ALA A 382 -17.03 -24.43 24.24
CA ALA A 382 -17.74 -23.83 25.37
C ALA A 382 -18.91 -22.94 24.91
N LEU A 383 -18.73 -22.15 23.84
CA LEU A 383 -19.80 -21.31 23.28
C LEU A 383 -20.96 -22.14 22.72
N VAL A 384 -20.67 -23.19 21.94
CA VAL A 384 -21.70 -24.09 21.36
C VAL A 384 -22.45 -24.78 22.51
N THR A 385 -21.75 -25.35 23.48
CA THR A 385 -22.36 -26.03 24.63
C THR A 385 -23.24 -25.07 25.44
N GLY A 386 -22.79 -23.84 25.64
CA GLY A 386 -23.54 -22.78 26.32
C GLY A 386 -24.82 -22.39 25.57
N ALA A 387 -24.76 -22.22 24.24
CA ALA A 387 -25.91 -21.93 23.42
C ALA A 387 -26.96 -23.05 23.40
N VAL A 388 -26.52 -24.31 23.30
CA VAL A 388 -27.40 -25.49 23.39
C VAL A 388 -28.09 -25.57 24.78
N ARG A 389 -27.35 -25.35 25.85
CA ARG A 389 -27.91 -25.34 27.22
C ARG A 389 -28.98 -24.25 27.37
N ALA A 390 -28.77 -23.07 26.81
CA ALA A 390 -29.75 -21.99 26.84
C ALA A 390 -31.03 -22.36 26.06
N ALA A 391 -30.91 -23.02 24.93
CA ALA A 391 -32.04 -23.46 24.10
C ALA A 391 -32.78 -24.65 24.68
N HIS A 392 -32.15 -25.45 25.59
CA HIS A 392 -32.69 -26.70 26.12
C HIS A 392 -34.01 -26.51 26.90
N ALA A 393 -34.16 -25.40 27.64
CA ALA A 393 -35.38 -25.12 28.38
C ALA A 393 -36.62 -24.98 27.46
N GLU A 394 -36.46 -24.33 26.33
CA GLU A 394 -37.52 -24.17 25.32
C GLU A 394 -37.77 -25.51 24.58
N ALA A 395 -36.70 -26.21 24.22
CA ALA A 395 -36.77 -27.49 23.52
C ALA A 395 -37.53 -28.56 24.36
N VAL A 396 -37.31 -28.63 25.68
CA VAL A 396 -38.02 -29.55 26.58
C VAL A 396 -39.52 -29.24 26.60
N HIS A 397 -39.91 -27.97 26.66
CA HIS A 397 -41.31 -27.55 26.62
C HIS A 397 -42.05 -27.99 25.36
N GLU A 398 -41.33 -28.09 24.27
CA GLU A 398 -41.84 -28.46 22.93
C GLU A 398 -41.61 -29.94 22.59
N PHE A 399 -41.12 -30.73 23.54
CA PHE A 399 -40.76 -32.15 23.36
C PHE A 399 -39.77 -32.35 22.17
N ILE A 400 -38.74 -31.51 22.12
CA ILE A 400 -37.65 -31.54 21.12
C ILE A 400 -36.41 -32.12 21.79
N ASP A 401 -35.83 -33.13 21.18
CA ASP A 401 -34.56 -33.74 21.62
C ASP A 401 -33.38 -33.02 20.94
N ILE A 402 -32.42 -32.47 21.70
CA ILE A 402 -31.21 -31.82 21.18
C ILE A 402 -29.98 -32.64 21.54
N ASP A 403 -29.45 -33.33 20.55
CA ASP A 403 -28.18 -34.06 20.67
C ASP A 403 -26.99 -33.14 20.37
N THR A 404 -25.89 -33.35 21.09
CA THR A 404 -24.65 -32.58 20.87
C THR A 404 -23.46 -33.51 20.66
N ASP A 405 -22.74 -33.26 19.55
CA ASP A 405 -21.50 -33.95 19.18
C ASP A 405 -20.41 -32.90 18.94
N VAL A 406 -19.76 -32.50 20.02
CA VAL A 406 -18.75 -31.44 20.04
C VAL A 406 -17.39 -32.04 20.36
N ASP A 407 -16.44 -31.92 19.46
CA ASP A 407 -15.07 -32.37 19.67
C ASP A 407 -14.44 -31.55 20.83
N LYS A 408 -13.92 -32.28 21.83
CA LYS A 408 -13.29 -31.67 23.00
C LYS A 408 -11.94 -31.02 22.69
N SER A 409 -11.35 -31.32 21.56
CA SER A 409 -10.04 -30.82 21.09
C SER A 409 -10.13 -29.72 20.05
N LEU A 410 -11.24 -29.00 19.98
CA LEU A 410 -11.38 -27.87 19.04
C LEU A 410 -10.34 -26.78 19.31
N PRO A 411 -9.67 -26.27 18.26
CA PRO A 411 -8.79 -25.12 18.43
C PRO A 411 -9.60 -23.86 18.77
N CYS A 412 -8.96 -22.92 19.50
CA CYS A 412 -9.53 -21.61 19.70
C CYS A 412 -9.73 -20.87 18.37
N VAL A 413 -10.70 -19.99 18.32
CA VAL A 413 -10.97 -19.09 17.20
C VAL A 413 -10.82 -17.63 17.66
N ILE A 414 -10.38 -16.73 16.76
CA ILE A 414 -10.31 -15.30 17.09
C ILE A 414 -11.64 -14.65 16.75
N GLY A 415 -12.38 -14.18 17.75
CA GLY A 415 -13.70 -13.62 17.50
C GLY A 415 -14.29 -12.80 18.66
N ASN A 416 -15.54 -12.37 18.44
CA ASN A 416 -16.36 -11.72 19.45
C ASN A 416 -17.39 -12.71 20.00
N ALA A 417 -17.30 -13.05 21.28
CA ALA A 417 -18.15 -14.03 21.93
C ALA A 417 -19.65 -13.71 21.85
N VAL A 418 -20.01 -12.42 21.99
CA VAL A 418 -21.40 -11.98 21.95
C VAL A 418 -22.00 -12.19 20.56
N GLN A 419 -21.26 -11.84 19.50
CA GLN A 419 -21.70 -11.98 18.13
C GLN A 419 -21.84 -13.45 17.72
N LEU A 420 -20.84 -14.29 18.05
CA LEU A 420 -20.88 -15.72 17.74
C LEU A 420 -21.97 -16.45 18.54
N ASN A 421 -22.18 -16.07 19.80
CA ASN A 421 -23.31 -16.62 20.59
C ASN A 421 -24.66 -16.25 19.96
N HIS A 422 -24.81 -15.02 19.42
CA HIS A 422 -26.03 -14.60 18.73
C HIS A 422 -26.24 -15.42 17.43
N VAL A 423 -25.17 -15.73 16.68
CA VAL A 423 -25.25 -16.63 15.51
C VAL A 423 -25.78 -18.00 15.93
N LEU A 424 -25.16 -18.61 16.93
CA LEU A 424 -25.57 -19.93 17.42
C LEU A 424 -27.02 -19.96 17.88
N ARG A 425 -27.42 -18.96 18.67
CA ARG A 425 -28.81 -18.84 19.13
C ARG A 425 -29.79 -18.71 17.96
N ASN A 426 -29.47 -17.89 16.95
CA ASN A 426 -30.34 -17.71 15.79
C ASN A 426 -30.52 -19.00 14.99
N LEU A 427 -29.45 -19.77 14.80
CA LEU A 427 -29.52 -21.06 14.11
C LEU A 427 -30.32 -22.10 14.91
N LEU A 428 -30.17 -22.13 16.25
CA LEU A 428 -30.94 -23.02 17.13
C LEU A 428 -32.42 -22.65 17.16
N GLU A 429 -32.77 -21.37 17.30
CA GLU A 429 -34.14 -20.86 17.24
C GLU A 429 -34.80 -21.23 15.89
N ASN A 430 -34.05 -21.11 14.79
CA ASN A 430 -34.56 -21.52 13.47
C ASN A 430 -34.84 -23.03 13.38
N ALA A 431 -33.97 -23.87 13.95
CA ALA A 431 -34.16 -25.31 14.00
C ALA A 431 -35.34 -25.71 14.87
N ILE A 432 -35.49 -25.10 16.07
CA ILE A 432 -36.63 -25.34 17.00
C ILE A 432 -37.96 -24.98 16.29
N ASP A 433 -38.03 -23.83 15.65
CA ASP A 433 -39.22 -23.39 14.91
C ASP A 433 -39.57 -24.34 13.74
N ALA A 434 -38.55 -24.82 13.02
CA ALA A 434 -38.73 -25.74 11.90
C ALA A 434 -39.36 -27.04 12.37
N VAL A 435 -38.87 -27.65 13.44
CA VAL A 435 -39.39 -28.93 13.96
C VAL A 435 -40.73 -28.78 14.71
N ARG A 436 -40.99 -27.60 15.31
CA ARG A 436 -42.27 -27.27 15.97
C ARG A 436 -43.44 -27.32 14.97
N GLY A 437 -43.25 -26.86 13.73
CA GLY A 437 -44.27 -26.80 12.69
C GLY A 437 -44.60 -28.15 12.04
N THR A 438 -43.88 -29.24 12.37
CA THR A 438 -44.09 -30.57 11.79
C THR A 438 -44.92 -31.45 12.68
N GLY A 439 -45.81 -32.25 12.10
CA GLY A 439 -46.48 -33.37 12.79
C GLY A 439 -45.61 -34.61 13.01
N GLN A 440 -44.33 -34.54 12.73
CA GLN A 440 -43.38 -35.68 12.77
C GLN A 440 -42.83 -35.90 14.20
N TRP A 441 -42.64 -37.16 14.55
CA TRP A 441 -42.04 -37.63 15.79
C TRP A 441 -40.99 -38.71 15.51
N PRO A 442 -39.86 -38.77 16.21
CA PRO A 442 -39.40 -37.79 17.26
C PRO A 442 -38.92 -36.46 16.61
N ARG A 443 -39.14 -35.35 17.28
CA ARG A 443 -38.57 -34.03 16.95
C ARG A 443 -37.13 -34.02 17.41
N ARG A 444 -36.19 -33.86 16.49
CA ARG A 444 -34.77 -33.99 16.78
C ARG A 444 -33.94 -32.88 16.13
N ILE A 445 -33.01 -32.31 16.93
CA ILE A 445 -32.00 -31.37 16.47
C ILE A 445 -30.63 -31.97 16.86
N VAL A 446 -29.65 -31.90 15.96
CA VAL A 446 -28.28 -32.34 16.25
C VAL A 446 -27.32 -31.19 16.01
N VAL A 447 -26.50 -30.85 17.00
CA VAL A 447 -25.46 -29.83 16.92
C VAL A 447 -24.10 -30.49 16.92
N ARG A 448 -23.35 -30.31 15.83
CA ARG A 448 -22.01 -30.86 15.69
C ARG A 448 -20.98 -29.75 15.56
N ALA A 449 -19.84 -29.95 16.22
CA ALA A 449 -18.68 -29.07 16.04
C ALA A 449 -17.42 -29.92 15.94
N HIS A 450 -16.70 -29.79 14.83
CA HIS A 450 -15.49 -30.56 14.55
C HIS A 450 -14.46 -29.71 13.82
N ARG A 451 -13.21 -30.14 13.83
CA ARG A 451 -12.12 -29.57 13.04
C ARG A 451 -12.04 -30.30 11.71
N ASP A 452 -11.91 -29.56 10.59
CA ASP A 452 -11.72 -30.16 9.28
C ASP A 452 -10.22 -30.43 8.96
N ALA A 453 -9.97 -31.00 7.77
CA ALA A 453 -8.62 -31.31 7.31
C ALA A 453 -7.79 -30.04 7.01
N SER A 454 -8.42 -28.90 6.76
CA SER A 454 -7.75 -27.60 6.56
C SER A 454 -7.35 -26.92 7.87
N GLY A 455 -7.88 -27.43 8.98
CA GLY A 455 -7.64 -26.89 10.32
C GLY A 455 -8.73 -25.96 10.80
N ASP A 456 -9.72 -25.63 9.98
CA ASP A 456 -10.83 -24.76 10.32
C ASP A 456 -11.84 -25.47 11.23
N VAL A 457 -12.54 -24.71 12.08
CA VAL A 457 -13.59 -25.22 12.95
C VAL A 457 -14.92 -25.11 12.23
N HIS A 458 -15.60 -26.25 12.07
CA HIS A 458 -16.93 -26.35 11.49
C HIS A 458 -17.98 -26.58 12.55
N VAL A 459 -19.07 -25.81 12.50
CA VAL A 459 -20.26 -26.00 13.31
C VAL A 459 -21.46 -26.26 12.41
N ARG A 460 -22.26 -27.28 12.75
CA ARG A 460 -23.48 -27.68 12.05
C ARG A 460 -24.65 -27.76 13.03
N VAL A 461 -25.79 -27.25 12.62
CA VAL A 461 -27.08 -27.41 13.27
C VAL A 461 -27.98 -28.14 12.29
N GLU A 462 -28.35 -29.37 12.61
CA GLU A 462 -29.15 -30.26 11.76
C GLU A 462 -30.52 -30.45 12.42
N ASP A 463 -31.58 -30.22 11.68
CA ASP A 463 -32.97 -30.46 12.12
C ASP A 463 -33.63 -31.54 11.25
N ASN A 464 -34.71 -32.16 11.75
CA ASN A 464 -35.56 -33.04 11.01
C ASN A 464 -36.92 -32.43 10.67
N GLY A 465 -36.93 -31.10 10.44
CA GLY A 465 -38.10 -30.32 10.02
C GLY A 465 -38.51 -30.51 8.56
N PRO A 466 -39.27 -29.57 7.99
CA PRO A 466 -39.76 -29.69 6.61
C PRO A 466 -38.67 -29.46 5.55
N GLY A 467 -37.47 -29.03 5.95
CA GLY A 467 -36.39 -28.73 5.04
C GLY A 467 -36.48 -27.34 4.39
N ILE A 468 -35.59 -27.09 3.42
CA ILE A 468 -35.49 -25.84 2.68
C ILE A 468 -36.00 -26.09 1.27
N SER A 469 -36.96 -25.28 0.80
CA SER A 469 -37.44 -25.39 -0.59
C SER A 469 -36.43 -24.82 -1.58
N ASP A 470 -36.29 -25.44 -2.76
CA ASP A 470 -35.37 -25.01 -3.83
C ASP A 470 -35.60 -23.52 -4.24
N ALA A 471 -36.84 -23.07 -4.19
CA ALA A 471 -37.21 -21.67 -4.52
C ALA A 471 -36.58 -20.64 -3.60
N VAL A 472 -36.17 -21.00 -2.38
CA VAL A 472 -35.64 -20.11 -1.37
C VAL A 472 -34.15 -20.37 -1.10
N ALA A 473 -33.64 -21.55 -1.43
CA ALA A 473 -32.30 -22.00 -1.07
C ALA A 473 -31.19 -21.02 -1.50
N GLU A 474 -31.24 -20.49 -2.72
CA GLU A 474 -30.23 -19.55 -3.24
C GLU A 474 -30.29 -18.16 -2.56
N ARG A 475 -31.47 -17.78 -2.03
CA ARG A 475 -31.73 -16.46 -1.45
C ARG A 475 -31.89 -16.48 0.06
N LEU A 476 -31.61 -17.61 0.69
CA LEU A 476 -31.86 -17.86 2.12
C LEU A 476 -31.14 -16.87 3.04
N PHE A 477 -29.99 -16.37 2.63
CA PHE A 477 -29.19 -15.40 3.36
C PHE A 477 -29.38 -13.96 2.87
N ASP A 478 -30.29 -13.74 1.90
CA ASP A 478 -30.62 -12.39 1.45
C ASP A 478 -31.50 -11.68 2.50
N PRO A 479 -31.39 -10.36 2.61
CA PRO A 479 -32.25 -9.59 3.51
C PRO A 479 -33.73 -9.82 3.21
N PHE A 480 -34.55 -9.92 4.27
CA PHE A 480 -36.01 -10.02 4.19
C PHE A 480 -36.58 -11.29 3.55
N VAL A 481 -35.75 -12.30 3.32
CA VAL A 481 -36.22 -13.62 2.89
C VAL A 481 -36.61 -14.45 4.12
N SER A 482 -37.91 -14.75 4.26
CA SER A 482 -38.44 -15.60 5.32
C SER A 482 -39.56 -16.48 4.79
N THR A 483 -39.58 -17.74 5.21
CA THR A 483 -40.69 -18.68 4.99
C THR A 483 -41.67 -18.73 6.16
N LYS A 484 -41.36 -18.02 7.26
CA LYS A 484 -42.20 -18.02 8.49
C LYS A 484 -43.23 -16.90 8.42
N PRO A 485 -44.52 -17.13 8.79
CA PRO A 485 -45.51 -16.07 8.96
C PRO A 485 -45.05 -15.08 10.04
N GLY A 486 -44.75 -13.83 9.63
CA GLY A 486 -44.25 -12.79 10.54
C GLY A 486 -42.76 -12.85 10.87
N GLY A 487 -42.00 -13.69 10.21
CA GLY A 487 -40.53 -13.72 10.31
C GLY A 487 -39.89 -12.61 9.48
N MET A 488 -38.96 -11.83 10.06
CA MET A 488 -38.33 -10.69 9.42
C MET A 488 -37.31 -11.04 8.31
N GLY A 489 -36.88 -12.29 8.20
CA GLY A 489 -35.85 -12.70 7.24
C GLY A 489 -34.45 -12.05 7.46
N MET A 490 -34.21 -11.41 8.61
CA MET A 490 -32.92 -10.74 8.90
C MET A 490 -31.94 -11.62 9.66
N GLY A 491 -32.41 -12.66 10.35
CA GLY A 491 -31.58 -13.50 11.23
C GLY A 491 -30.43 -14.21 10.50
N LEU A 492 -30.72 -14.83 9.36
CA LEU A 492 -29.72 -15.54 8.56
C LEU A 492 -28.74 -14.58 7.86
N MET A 493 -29.23 -13.42 7.39
CA MET A 493 -28.36 -12.37 6.85
C MET A 493 -27.38 -11.87 7.94
N PHE A 494 -27.84 -11.66 9.17
CA PHE A 494 -26.99 -11.32 10.30
C PHE A 494 -25.93 -12.41 10.55
N CYS A 495 -26.33 -13.68 10.58
CA CYS A 495 -25.40 -14.79 10.72
C CYS A 495 -24.31 -14.76 9.66
N ARG A 496 -24.67 -14.54 8.39
CA ARG A 496 -23.72 -14.41 7.27
C ARG A 496 -22.76 -13.24 7.49
N THR A 497 -23.29 -12.07 7.82
CA THR A 497 -22.46 -10.87 8.05
C THR A 497 -21.46 -11.08 9.18
N VAL A 498 -21.86 -11.69 10.28
CA VAL A 498 -20.99 -11.98 11.42
C VAL A 498 -19.92 -13.01 11.06
N ILE A 499 -20.31 -14.12 10.46
CA ILE A 499 -19.36 -15.20 10.11
C ILE A 499 -18.34 -14.72 9.07
N GLU A 500 -18.77 -14.02 8.01
CA GLU A 500 -17.87 -13.44 7.02
C GLU A 500 -16.93 -12.39 7.65
N ALA A 501 -17.44 -11.57 8.57
CA ALA A 501 -16.59 -10.62 9.33
C ALA A 501 -15.53 -11.32 10.18
N HIS A 502 -15.76 -12.56 10.61
CA HIS A 502 -14.79 -13.39 11.33
C HIS A 502 -13.88 -14.23 10.40
N GLY A 503 -13.94 -13.99 9.08
CA GLY A 503 -13.14 -14.70 8.07
C GLY A 503 -13.65 -16.11 7.75
N GLY A 504 -14.86 -16.45 8.22
CA GLY A 504 -15.51 -17.73 8.00
C GLY A 504 -16.47 -17.75 6.81
N ARG A 505 -17.17 -18.87 6.66
CA ARG A 505 -18.22 -19.08 5.65
C ARG A 505 -19.43 -19.70 6.31
N ILE A 506 -20.63 -19.36 5.85
CA ILE A 506 -21.90 -19.96 6.29
C ILE A 506 -22.67 -20.48 5.09
N GLY A 507 -23.35 -21.59 5.28
CA GLY A 507 -24.17 -22.24 4.26
C GLY A 507 -25.34 -23.00 4.86
N ALA A 508 -26.22 -23.47 3.96
CA ALA A 508 -27.33 -24.33 4.32
C ALA A 508 -27.51 -25.44 3.27
N GLY A 509 -28.08 -26.56 3.67
CA GLY A 509 -28.34 -27.72 2.79
C GLY A 509 -29.51 -28.56 3.30
N ALA A 510 -29.91 -29.52 2.48
CA ALA A 510 -30.93 -30.49 2.87
C ALA A 510 -30.36 -31.54 3.84
N ASN A 511 -31.14 -31.93 4.84
CA ASN A 511 -30.85 -33.06 5.72
C ASN A 511 -31.54 -34.32 5.18
N HIS A 512 -30.97 -35.51 5.39
CA HIS A 512 -31.53 -36.76 4.96
C HIS A 512 -32.01 -37.60 6.17
N PRO A 513 -33.20 -38.22 6.11
CA PRO A 513 -34.14 -38.31 4.96
C PRO A 513 -34.99 -37.06 4.75
N HIS A 514 -35.07 -36.12 5.71
CA HIS A 514 -35.76 -34.83 5.64
C HIS A 514 -35.21 -33.88 6.68
N GLY A 515 -35.40 -32.57 6.50
CA GLY A 515 -34.88 -31.50 7.36
C GLY A 515 -33.90 -30.58 6.67
N ALA A 516 -33.27 -29.72 7.46
CA ALA A 516 -32.25 -28.77 7.01
C ALA A 516 -30.95 -28.92 7.81
N ILE A 517 -29.85 -28.52 7.18
CA ILE A 517 -28.52 -28.40 7.79
C ILE A 517 -28.06 -26.96 7.60
N PHE A 518 -27.87 -26.22 8.68
CA PHE A 518 -27.16 -24.96 8.68
C PHE A 518 -25.76 -25.19 9.20
N HIS A 519 -24.76 -24.68 8.49
CA HIS A 519 -23.38 -24.87 8.88
C HIS A 519 -22.56 -23.59 8.65
N PHE A 520 -21.56 -23.40 9.50
CA PHE A 520 -20.55 -22.38 9.28
C PHE A 520 -19.15 -22.88 9.62
N SER A 521 -18.14 -22.25 9.03
CA SER A 521 -16.73 -22.48 9.37
C SER A 521 -16.08 -21.20 9.87
N LEU A 522 -15.10 -21.36 10.77
CA LEU A 522 -14.25 -20.28 11.28
C LEU A 522 -12.79 -20.72 11.23
N PRO A 523 -11.85 -19.82 10.84
CA PRO A 523 -10.44 -20.14 10.85
C PRO A 523 -9.96 -20.37 12.30
N ALA A 524 -9.17 -21.40 12.50
CA ALA A 524 -8.51 -21.64 13.78
C ALA A 524 -7.52 -20.52 14.10
N ALA A 525 -7.39 -20.16 15.36
CA ALA A 525 -6.33 -19.27 15.81
C ALA A 525 -4.97 -19.94 15.54
N ILE A 526 -4.18 -19.34 14.63
CA ILE A 526 -2.78 -19.77 14.42
C ILE A 526 -2.01 -19.25 15.63
N LEU A 527 -1.79 -20.09 16.63
CA LEU A 527 -0.80 -19.80 17.67
C LEU A 527 0.56 -19.71 16.98
N PRO A 528 1.30 -18.57 17.09
CA PRO A 528 2.71 -18.58 16.73
C PRO A 528 3.36 -19.68 17.58
N ALA A 529 4.06 -20.61 16.95
CA ALA A 529 4.79 -21.69 17.63
C ALA A 529 5.67 -21.04 18.71
N VAL A 530 5.22 -21.09 19.93
CA VAL A 530 6.04 -20.73 21.09
C VAL A 530 7.17 -21.76 21.14
N GLU A 531 8.38 -21.27 20.91
CA GLU A 531 9.61 -22.04 20.91
C GLU A 531 9.65 -23.00 22.10
N GLU A 532 9.70 -24.29 21.81
CA GLU A 532 10.04 -25.39 22.73
C GLU A 532 11.47 -25.25 23.29
N ARG A 533 12.04 -24.07 23.43
CA ARG A 533 13.40 -23.80 23.86
C ARG A 533 13.58 -23.51 25.37
N GLU A 534 12.53 -23.49 26.16
CA GLU A 534 12.66 -23.23 27.62
C GLU A 534 12.42 -24.44 28.53
N ARG A 535 12.22 -25.66 28.03
CA ARG A 535 12.14 -26.87 28.85
C ARG A 535 13.38 -27.78 28.83
N ALA A 536 14.50 -27.28 28.27
CA ALA A 536 15.78 -28.00 28.25
C ALA A 536 16.91 -27.15 28.86
N ARG A 537 16.64 -26.42 29.94
CA ARG A 537 17.68 -25.86 30.81
C ARG A 537 17.30 -26.06 32.27
#